data_b78b8a14f32584a80e2e4b2423547e2d
#
_entry.id   b78b8a14f32584a80e2e4b2423547e2d
#
_cell.length_a   1.000
_cell.length_b   1.000
_cell.length_c   1.000
_cell.angle_alpha   90.00
_cell.angle_beta   90.00
_cell.angle_gamma   90.00
#
_symmetry.space_group_name_H-M   'P 1'
#
loop_
_entity.id
_entity.type
_entity.pdbx_description
1 polymer ?
#
loop_
_entity_poly.entity_id
_entity_poly.type
_entity_poly.pdbx_seq_one_letter_code
_entity_poly.pdbx_strand_id
1 'polypeptide(L)'
;MDFVKGRGQISPMKREKRRYSGQSFEDRQTERREKLIRAAVQVAGRGGLEAASVTAICAEAGLTARYFYESFPTREAIFVEAYRAVQDELLHRIMEGKGQGDAKRALTAFYNAIRERQDLARVFLIDLDDADGAMRMASFEGANKLSKAFGLKATHPLMIAGIIGGLVDIAKRWIESDFAEPVEKVVDIALPFTKLKS
;
A
#
# COMPACT_ATOMS: atom_id res chain seq x y z
N MET A 1 60.28 -60.68 -15.26
CA MET A 1 60.75 -59.96 -14.05
C MET A 1 60.55 -58.51 -14.31
N ASP A 2 59.51 -57.92 -13.77
CA ASP A 2 59.47 -56.58 -13.24
C ASP A 2 58.02 -56.22 -12.88
N PHE A 3 57.86 -56.06 -11.61
CA PHE A 3 56.62 -55.67 -10.95
C PHE A 3 56.44 -54.16 -11.10
N VAL A 4 55.42 -53.68 -11.83
CA VAL A 4 55.06 -52.27 -11.78
C VAL A 4 53.75 -52.12 -11.01
N LYS A 5 53.85 -51.53 -9.82
CA LYS A 5 52.73 -51.13 -8.96
C LYS A 5 51.93 -49.99 -9.59
N GLY A 6 50.70 -50.26 -9.95
CA GLY A 6 49.73 -49.20 -10.23
C GLY A 6 49.19 -48.60 -8.92
N ARG A 7 49.57 -47.33 -8.62
CA ARG A 7 48.92 -46.56 -7.58
C ARG A 7 47.65 -45.95 -8.09
N GLY A 8 46.50 -46.44 -7.59
CA GLY A 8 45.22 -45.80 -7.83
C GLY A 8 45.18 -44.43 -7.13
N GLN A 9 45.08 -43.36 -7.90
CA GLN A 9 44.75 -42.03 -7.42
C GLN A 9 43.30 -41.98 -7.06
N ILE A 10 43.02 -41.89 -5.76
CA ILE A 10 41.70 -41.58 -5.23
C ILE A 10 41.53 -40.06 -5.33
N SER A 11 40.71 -39.61 -6.31
CA SER A 11 40.31 -38.20 -6.40
C SER A 11 39.49 -37.82 -5.18
N PRO A 12 39.77 -36.67 -4.53
CA PRO A 12 38.96 -36.21 -3.43
C PRO A 12 37.59 -35.80 -3.94
N MET A 13 36.52 -36.48 -3.46
CA MET A 13 35.13 -36.05 -3.67
C MET A 13 34.97 -34.60 -3.25
N LYS A 14 34.71 -33.73 -4.21
CA LYS A 14 34.29 -32.36 -3.99
C LYS A 14 33.00 -32.39 -3.15
N ARG A 15 33.10 -32.06 -1.86
CA ARG A 15 31.94 -31.78 -1.03
C ARG A 15 31.22 -30.60 -1.67
N GLU A 16 30.10 -30.86 -2.36
CA GLU A 16 29.14 -29.83 -2.71
C GLU A 16 28.73 -29.11 -1.41
N LYS A 17 29.15 -27.85 -1.30
CA LYS A 17 28.59 -26.94 -0.31
C LYS A 17 27.11 -26.88 -0.58
N ARG A 18 26.30 -27.57 0.23
CA ARG A 18 24.87 -27.31 0.35
C ARG A 18 24.73 -25.81 0.54
N ARG A 19 24.22 -25.13 -0.50
CA ARG A 19 23.73 -23.77 -0.41
C ARG A 19 22.58 -23.81 0.60
N TYR A 20 22.88 -23.48 1.84
CA TYR A 20 21.88 -23.11 2.82
C TYR A 20 21.26 -21.82 2.29
N SER A 21 20.09 -21.91 1.68
CA SER A 21 19.25 -20.78 1.28
C SER A 21 18.63 -20.18 2.55
N GLY A 22 19.48 -19.67 3.44
CA GLY A 22 19.07 -18.89 4.57
C GLY A 22 18.79 -17.47 4.09
N GLN A 23 17.54 -17.03 4.19
CA GLN A 23 17.21 -15.62 4.08
C GLN A 23 18.21 -14.81 4.90
N SER A 24 18.73 -13.73 4.31
CA SER A 24 19.65 -12.84 5.01
C SER A 24 18.96 -12.24 6.24
N PHE A 25 19.74 -11.71 7.18
CA PHE A 25 19.17 -10.97 8.32
C PHE A 25 18.29 -9.80 7.82
N GLU A 26 18.73 -9.11 6.78
CA GLU A 26 18.03 -7.99 6.13
C GLU A 26 16.71 -8.44 5.48
N ASP A 27 16.70 -9.59 4.80
CA ASP A 27 15.47 -10.15 4.21
C ASP A 27 14.42 -10.42 5.29
N ARG A 28 14.82 -11.01 6.40
CA ARG A 28 13.91 -11.28 7.54
C ARG A 28 13.40 -10.00 8.19
N GLN A 29 14.23 -8.96 8.27
CA GLN A 29 13.82 -7.66 8.80
C GLN A 29 12.77 -7.00 7.89
N THR A 30 13.02 -7.01 6.58
CA THR A 30 12.10 -6.51 5.57
C THR A 30 10.76 -7.26 5.62
N GLU A 31 10.79 -8.59 5.66
CA GLU A 31 9.58 -9.41 5.76
C GLU A 31 8.75 -9.10 7.01
N ARG A 32 9.41 -8.94 8.18
CA ARG A 32 8.73 -8.56 9.42
C ARG A 32 8.10 -7.18 9.33
N ARG A 33 8.82 -6.21 8.75
CA ARG A 33 8.33 -4.85 8.53
C ARG A 33 7.06 -4.85 7.64
N GLU A 34 7.08 -5.59 6.54
CA GLU A 34 5.92 -5.73 5.65
C GLU A 34 4.75 -6.45 6.33
N LYS A 35 4.99 -7.49 7.14
CA LYS A 35 3.94 -8.16 7.93
C LYS A 35 3.26 -7.19 8.89
N LEU A 36 4.03 -6.35 9.57
CA LEU A 36 3.49 -5.33 10.46
C LEU A 36 2.65 -4.29 9.71
N ILE A 37 3.11 -3.80 8.56
CA ILE A 37 2.34 -2.85 7.74
C ILE A 37 1.00 -3.46 7.29
N ARG A 38 1.02 -4.70 6.77
CA ARG A 38 -0.21 -5.40 6.39
C ARG A 38 -1.17 -5.58 7.56
N ALA A 39 -0.65 -5.97 8.72
CA ALA A 39 -1.44 -6.11 9.94
C ALA A 39 -2.05 -4.77 10.39
N ALA A 40 -1.29 -3.67 10.32
CA ALA A 40 -1.79 -2.34 10.65
C ALA A 40 -2.96 -1.94 9.73
N VAL A 41 -2.84 -2.17 8.42
CA VAL A 41 -3.93 -1.94 7.46
C VAL A 41 -5.16 -2.78 7.80
N GLN A 42 -5.00 -4.07 8.11
CA GLN A 42 -6.12 -4.97 8.41
C GLN A 42 -6.82 -4.58 9.71
N VAL A 43 -6.06 -4.29 10.78
CA VAL A 43 -6.66 -3.91 12.08
C VAL A 43 -7.35 -2.55 11.97
N ALA A 44 -6.71 -1.55 11.36
CA ALA A 44 -7.30 -0.24 11.14
C ALA A 44 -8.52 -0.30 10.21
N GLY A 45 -8.47 -1.13 9.17
CA GLY A 45 -9.58 -1.34 8.24
C GLY A 45 -10.82 -1.96 8.90
N ARG A 46 -10.64 -2.83 9.90
CA ARG A 46 -11.75 -3.45 10.65
C ARG A 46 -12.32 -2.55 11.74
N GLY A 47 -11.46 -1.91 12.50
CA GLY A 47 -11.85 -1.23 13.75
C GLY A 47 -11.51 0.26 13.83
N GLY A 48 -11.01 0.86 12.74
CA GLY A 48 -10.51 2.22 12.74
C GLY A 48 -9.12 2.36 13.40
N LEU A 49 -8.59 3.58 13.40
CA LEU A 49 -7.25 3.85 13.96
C LEU A 49 -7.17 3.57 15.46
N GLU A 50 -8.25 3.82 16.19
CA GLU A 50 -8.29 3.61 17.64
C GLU A 50 -8.07 2.13 18.01
N ALA A 51 -8.64 1.20 17.23
CA ALA A 51 -8.46 -0.23 17.44
C ALA A 51 -7.03 -0.73 17.10
N ALA A 52 -6.30 0.00 16.29
CA ALA A 52 -4.99 -0.42 15.79
C ALA A 52 -3.86 -0.05 16.78
N SER A 53 -3.93 -0.56 18.01
CA SER A 53 -2.86 -0.48 19.00
C SER A 53 -1.65 -1.33 18.57
N VAL A 54 -0.46 -1.02 19.13
CA VAL A 54 0.76 -1.83 18.91
C VAL A 54 0.51 -3.30 19.24
N THR A 55 -0.20 -3.57 20.33
CA THR A 55 -0.55 -4.93 20.76
C THR A 55 -1.43 -5.63 19.71
N ALA A 56 -2.47 -4.97 19.20
CA ALA A 56 -3.37 -5.53 18.20
C ALA A 56 -2.64 -5.78 16.86
N ILE A 57 -1.79 -4.85 16.43
CA ILE A 57 -0.97 -4.99 15.22
C ILE A 57 0.00 -6.16 15.36
N CYS A 58 0.68 -6.29 16.51
CA CYS A 58 1.60 -7.40 16.75
C CYS A 58 0.89 -8.75 16.78
N ALA A 59 -0.29 -8.83 17.41
CA ALA A 59 -1.11 -10.05 17.45
C ALA A 59 -1.53 -10.48 16.04
N GLU A 60 -2.00 -9.55 15.23
CA GLU A 60 -2.39 -9.80 13.83
C GLU A 60 -1.21 -10.24 12.96
N ALA A 61 -0.02 -9.63 13.17
CA ALA A 61 1.19 -9.97 12.44
C ALA A 61 1.84 -11.29 12.89
N GLY A 62 1.44 -11.85 14.02
CA GLY A 62 2.13 -12.98 14.67
C GLY A 62 3.54 -12.63 15.14
N LEU A 63 3.74 -11.37 15.58
CA LEU A 63 5.04 -10.83 15.99
C LEU A 63 4.96 -10.25 17.42
N THR A 64 6.12 -10.10 18.06
CA THR A 64 6.19 -9.48 19.39
C THR A 64 6.41 -7.97 19.29
N ALA A 65 6.09 -7.24 20.37
CA ALA A 65 6.34 -5.80 20.46
C ALA A 65 7.83 -5.43 20.23
N ARG A 66 8.77 -6.32 20.57
CA ARG A 66 10.19 -6.12 20.28
C ARG A 66 10.42 -5.94 18.78
N TYR A 67 9.88 -6.83 17.93
CA TYR A 67 10.01 -6.72 16.47
C TYR A 67 9.29 -5.50 15.91
N PHE A 68 8.21 -5.06 16.56
CA PHE A 68 7.57 -3.80 16.21
C PHE A 68 8.53 -2.63 16.37
N TYR A 69 9.12 -2.47 17.57
CA TYR A 69 10.02 -1.34 17.86
C TYR A 69 11.37 -1.43 17.16
N GLU A 70 11.81 -2.61 16.73
CA GLU A 70 12.93 -2.78 15.79
C GLU A 70 12.62 -2.22 14.39
N SER A 71 11.34 -2.20 13.98
CA SER A 71 10.90 -1.79 12.65
C SER A 71 10.33 -0.37 12.60
N PHE A 72 9.66 0.07 13.66
CA PHE A 72 8.97 1.36 13.76
C PHE A 72 9.20 1.98 15.13
N PRO A 73 9.68 3.26 15.19
CA PRO A 73 9.92 3.92 16.48
C PRO A 73 8.63 4.22 17.24
N THR A 74 7.54 4.48 16.55
CA THR A 74 6.23 4.82 17.15
C THR A 74 5.08 4.17 16.40
N ARG A 75 3.89 4.22 17.00
CA ARG A 75 2.63 3.78 16.37
C ARG A 75 2.29 4.66 15.17
N GLU A 76 2.52 5.95 15.24
CA GLU A 76 2.27 6.91 14.17
C GLU A 76 3.14 6.60 12.94
N ALA A 77 4.40 6.22 13.15
CA ALA A 77 5.31 5.86 12.07
C ALA A 77 4.81 4.68 11.21
N ILE A 78 4.20 3.67 11.81
CA ILE A 78 3.62 2.55 11.02
C ILE A 78 2.35 2.99 10.28
N PHE A 79 1.56 3.92 10.82
CA PHE A 79 0.38 4.41 10.11
C PHE A 79 0.72 5.20 8.85
N VAL A 80 1.79 5.99 8.85
CA VAL A 80 2.30 6.63 7.64
C VAL A 80 2.62 5.60 6.56
N GLU A 81 3.28 4.51 6.93
CA GLU A 81 3.62 3.44 5.99
C GLU A 81 2.41 2.60 5.57
N ALA A 82 1.47 2.35 6.48
CA ALA A 82 0.20 1.70 6.16
C ALA A 82 -0.63 2.54 5.18
N TYR A 83 -0.68 3.85 5.38
CA TYR A 83 -1.34 4.78 4.48
C TYR A 83 -0.71 4.79 3.09
N ARG A 84 0.64 4.83 3.01
CA ARG A 84 1.38 4.72 1.75
C ARG A 84 1.10 3.39 1.04
N ALA A 85 1.11 2.28 1.77
CA ALA A 85 0.83 0.96 1.20
C ALA A 85 -0.58 0.88 0.61
N VAL A 86 -1.57 1.48 1.27
CA VAL A 86 -2.94 1.57 0.74
C VAL A 86 -3.01 2.43 -0.52
N GLN A 87 -2.32 3.57 -0.54
CA GLN A 87 -2.24 4.40 -1.73
C GLN A 87 -1.62 3.67 -2.91
N ASP A 88 -0.53 2.94 -2.69
CA ASP A 88 0.16 2.20 -3.74
C ASP A 88 -0.70 1.04 -4.27
N GLU A 89 -1.45 0.35 -3.40
CA GLU A 89 -2.43 -0.67 -3.81
C GLU A 89 -3.58 -0.08 -4.66
N LEU A 90 -4.14 1.05 -4.25
CA LEU A 90 -5.17 1.74 -5.02
C LEU A 90 -4.65 2.21 -6.38
N LEU A 91 -3.44 2.78 -6.42
CA LEU A 91 -2.79 3.17 -7.66
C LEU A 91 -2.54 1.98 -8.58
N HIS A 92 -2.08 0.86 -8.04
CA HIS A 92 -1.87 -0.36 -8.80
C HIS A 92 -3.17 -0.81 -9.49
N ARG A 93 -4.29 -0.86 -8.77
CA ARG A 93 -5.61 -1.21 -9.31
C ARG A 93 -6.08 -0.24 -10.40
N ILE A 94 -5.84 1.06 -10.22
CA ILE A 94 -6.14 2.07 -11.23
C ILE A 94 -5.33 1.83 -12.50
N MET A 95 -4.07 1.43 -12.36
CA MET A 95 -3.12 1.27 -13.48
C MET A 95 -3.26 -0.08 -14.21
N GLU A 96 -3.74 -1.14 -13.54
CA GLU A 96 -4.00 -2.46 -14.17
C GLU A 96 -5.03 -2.39 -15.28
N GLY A 97 -5.99 -1.46 -15.21
CA GLY A 97 -6.92 -1.18 -16.28
C GLY A 97 -6.20 -0.50 -17.46
N LYS A 98 -5.74 -1.28 -18.45
CA LYS A 98 -4.99 -0.81 -19.63
C LYS A 98 -5.61 0.44 -20.27
N GLY A 99 -4.91 1.56 -20.20
CA GLY A 99 -5.30 2.81 -20.85
C GLY A 99 -4.88 4.03 -20.03
N GLN A 100 -3.58 4.43 -20.09
CA GLN A 100 -3.15 5.72 -19.56
C GLN A 100 -3.92 6.85 -20.28
N GLY A 101 -4.57 7.71 -19.51
CA GLY A 101 -5.23 8.91 -20.02
C GLY A 101 -6.76 8.85 -20.11
N ASP A 102 -7.40 7.73 -19.77
CA ASP A 102 -8.86 7.64 -19.67
C ASP A 102 -9.30 7.87 -18.21
N ALA A 103 -9.65 9.12 -17.90
CA ALA A 103 -10.12 9.52 -16.58
C ALA A 103 -11.36 8.72 -16.11
N LYS A 104 -12.28 8.38 -17.01
CA LYS A 104 -13.49 7.62 -16.67
C LYS A 104 -13.11 6.22 -16.19
N ARG A 105 -12.21 5.55 -16.90
CA ARG A 105 -11.74 4.21 -16.53
C ARG A 105 -10.96 4.24 -15.20
N ALA A 106 -10.07 5.22 -15.01
CA ALA A 106 -9.32 5.39 -13.79
C ALA A 106 -10.23 5.61 -12.57
N LEU A 107 -11.25 6.46 -12.70
CA LEU A 107 -12.27 6.68 -11.68
C LEU A 107 -13.10 5.42 -11.41
N THR A 108 -13.49 4.68 -12.45
CA THR A 108 -14.21 3.41 -12.29
C THR A 108 -13.37 2.40 -11.49
N ALA A 109 -12.09 2.26 -11.81
CA ALA A 109 -11.19 1.37 -11.06
C ALA A 109 -11.03 1.83 -9.60
N PHE A 110 -10.89 3.14 -9.36
CA PHE A 110 -10.79 3.71 -8.02
C PHE A 110 -12.03 3.45 -7.17
N TYR A 111 -13.23 3.79 -7.66
CA TYR A 111 -14.45 3.60 -6.90
C TYR A 111 -14.82 2.12 -6.72
N ASN A 112 -14.53 1.25 -7.70
CA ASN A 112 -14.66 -0.19 -7.52
C ASN A 112 -13.72 -0.72 -6.42
N ALA A 113 -12.44 -0.28 -6.40
CA ALA A 113 -11.51 -0.67 -5.36
C ALA A 113 -11.99 -0.24 -3.96
N ILE A 114 -12.54 0.97 -3.83
CA ILE A 114 -13.16 1.47 -2.58
C ILE A 114 -14.32 0.56 -2.14
N ARG A 115 -15.19 0.16 -3.06
CA ARG A 115 -16.35 -0.71 -2.76
C ARG A 115 -15.95 -2.14 -2.40
N GLU A 116 -14.98 -2.70 -3.11
CA GLU A 116 -14.54 -4.09 -2.93
C GLU A 116 -13.63 -4.27 -1.72
N ARG A 117 -12.84 -3.25 -1.38
CA ARG A 117 -11.84 -3.29 -0.32
C ARG A 117 -12.11 -2.22 0.73
N GLN A 118 -13.17 -2.42 1.50
CA GLN A 118 -13.57 -1.49 2.56
C GLN A 118 -12.50 -1.32 3.66
N ASP A 119 -11.64 -2.32 3.86
CA ASP A 119 -10.48 -2.23 4.74
C ASP A 119 -9.47 -1.18 4.26
N LEU A 120 -9.16 -1.18 2.95
CA LEU A 120 -8.29 -0.16 2.35
C LEU A 120 -8.98 1.21 2.34
N ALA A 121 -10.27 1.23 2.00
CA ALA A 121 -11.04 2.47 1.95
C ALA A 121 -11.04 3.20 3.30
N ARG A 122 -11.26 2.49 4.41
CA ARG A 122 -11.23 3.08 5.76
C ARG A 122 -9.88 3.69 6.11
N VAL A 123 -8.78 3.03 5.76
CA VAL A 123 -7.43 3.56 5.99
C VAL A 123 -7.15 4.75 5.09
N PHE A 124 -7.55 4.68 3.81
CA PHE A 124 -7.32 5.76 2.84
C PHE A 124 -8.13 7.03 3.12
N LEU A 125 -9.35 6.85 3.63
CA LEU A 125 -10.31 7.94 3.91
C LEU A 125 -10.20 8.48 5.36
N ILE A 126 -9.11 8.15 6.07
CA ILE A 126 -8.83 8.71 7.39
C ILE A 126 -8.87 10.24 7.31
N ASP A 127 -9.50 10.85 8.29
CA ASP A 127 -9.46 12.28 8.44
C ASP A 127 -8.03 12.72 8.84
N LEU A 128 -7.48 13.63 8.07
CA LEU A 128 -6.10 14.10 8.22
C LEU A 128 -6.02 15.48 8.88
N ASP A 129 -7.12 16.02 9.39
CA ASP A 129 -7.15 17.36 9.99
C ASP A 129 -6.20 17.44 11.20
N ASP A 130 -6.16 16.39 12.02
CA ASP A 130 -5.25 16.27 13.17
C ASP A 130 -3.94 15.51 12.84
N ALA A 131 -3.69 15.20 11.57
CA ALA A 131 -2.51 14.44 11.18
C ALA A 131 -1.21 15.22 11.42
N ASP A 132 -0.18 14.51 11.85
CA ASP A 132 1.17 15.04 11.95
C ASP A 132 1.76 15.43 10.58
N GLY A 133 2.93 16.08 10.58
CA GLY A 133 3.58 16.52 9.36
C GLY A 133 3.92 15.38 8.41
N ALA A 134 4.28 14.20 8.92
CA ALA A 134 4.64 13.03 8.11
C ALA A 134 3.43 12.44 7.40
N MET A 135 2.28 12.33 8.07
CA MET A 135 1.04 11.86 7.48
C MET A 135 0.50 12.84 6.42
N ARG A 136 0.56 14.16 6.70
CA ARG A 136 0.20 15.18 5.70
C ARG A 136 1.07 15.12 4.46
N MET A 137 2.39 14.92 4.63
CA MET A 137 3.29 14.73 3.49
C MET A 137 2.95 13.49 2.68
N ALA A 138 2.68 12.37 3.32
CA ALA A 138 2.27 11.14 2.64
C ALA A 138 0.95 11.34 1.85
N SER A 139 -0.01 12.05 2.41
CA SER A 139 -1.26 12.41 1.73
C SER A 139 -1.01 13.29 0.51
N PHE A 140 -0.15 14.29 0.64
CA PHE A 140 0.19 15.18 -0.48
C PHE A 140 0.92 14.44 -1.63
N GLU A 141 1.87 13.56 -1.29
CA GLU A 141 2.54 12.68 -2.25
C GLU A 141 1.55 11.79 -2.99
N GLY A 142 0.61 11.18 -2.24
CA GLY A 142 -0.46 10.36 -2.80
C GLY A 142 -1.40 11.13 -3.72
N ALA A 143 -1.81 12.34 -3.35
CA ALA A 143 -2.63 13.21 -4.19
C ALA A 143 -1.95 13.49 -5.54
N ASN A 144 -0.63 13.75 -5.54
CA ASN A 144 0.14 13.94 -6.76
C ASN A 144 0.21 12.67 -7.64
N LYS A 145 0.36 11.48 -7.02
CA LYS A 145 0.31 10.20 -7.74
C LYS A 145 -1.07 9.97 -8.37
N LEU A 146 -2.14 10.18 -7.61
CA LEU A 146 -3.52 10.03 -8.07
C LEU A 146 -3.86 11.02 -9.18
N SER A 147 -3.38 12.27 -9.10
CA SER A 147 -3.61 13.28 -10.15
C SER A 147 -3.09 12.81 -11.50
N LYS A 148 -1.92 12.18 -11.52
CA LYS A 148 -1.34 11.59 -12.73
C LYS A 148 -2.14 10.39 -13.22
N ALA A 149 -2.55 9.50 -12.30
CA ALA A 149 -3.33 8.31 -12.63
C ALA A 149 -4.71 8.66 -13.21
N PHE A 150 -5.36 9.71 -12.70
CA PHE A 150 -6.63 10.23 -13.25
C PHE A 150 -6.46 11.12 -14.49
N GLY A 151 -5.23 11.38 -14.91
CA GLY A 151 -4.95 12.21 -16.08
C GLY A 151 -5.41 13.67 -15.92
N LEU A 152 -5.30 14.23 -14.70
CA LEU A 152 -5.69 15.60 -14.43
C LEU A 152 -4.89 16.59 -15.30
N LYS A 153 -5.57 17.61 -15.79
CA LYS A 153 -4.97 18.71 -16.58
C LYS A 153 -4.51 19.89 -15.73
N ALA A 154 -4.96 19.93 -14.46
CA ALA A 154 -4.52 20.92 -13.50
C ALA A 154 -3.03 20.74 -13.16
N THR A 155 -2.31 21.85 -13.10
CA THR A 155 -0.87 21.87 -12.76
C THR A 155 -0.61 22.59 -11.43
N HIS A 156 -1.52 23.48 -11.03
CA HIS A 156 -1.39 24.21 -9.78
C HIS A 156 -1.66 23.31 -8.57
N PRO A 157 -0.76 23.23 -7.54
CA PRO A 157 -0.90 22.34 -6.42
C PRO A 157 -2.22 22.45 -5.64
N LEU A 158 -2.73 23.66 -5.41
CA LEU A 158 -4.01 23.87 -4.73
C LEU A 158 -5.20 23.36 -5.55
N MET A 159 -5.14 23.46 -6.87
CA MET A 159 -6.16 22.92 -7.74
C MET A 159 -6.16 21.38 -7.70
N ILE A 160 -4.98 20.77 -7.76
CA ILE A 160 -4.82 19.31 -7.61
C ILE A 160 -5.38 18.85 -6.25
N ALA A 161 -5.03 19.54 -5.17
CA ALA A 161 -5.53 19.23 -3.83
C ALA A 161 -7.06 19.34 -3.76
N GLY A 162 -7.65 20.38 -4.33
CA GLY A 162 -9.09 20.57 -4.38
C GLY A 162 -9.80 19.48 -5.19
N ILE A 163 -9.26 19.14 -6.36
CA ILE A 163 -9.84 18.07 -7.21
C ILE A 163 -9.76 16.72 -6.50
N ILE A 164 -8.58 16.32 -6.01
CA ILE A 164 -8.40 15.05 -5.33
C ILE A 164 -9.23 15.01 -4.05
N GLY A 165 -9.23 16.10 -3.27
CA GLY A 165 -10.09 16.21 -2.08
C GLY A 165 -11.56 16.01 -2.40
N GLY A 166 -12.08 16.63 -3.46
CA GLY A 166 -13.45 16.44 -3.91
C GLY A 166 -13.76 15.01 -4.34
N LEU A 167 -12.86 14.35 -5.08
CA LEU A 167 -13.01 12.94 -5.46
C LEU A 167 -13.02 12.01 -4.26
N VAL A 168 -12.21 12.29 -3.25
CA VAL A 168 -12.15 11.56 -1.98
C VAL A 168 -13.41 11.80 -1.16
N ASP A 169 -13.91 13.05 -1.09
CA ASP A 169 -15.15 13.37 -0.36
C ASP A 169 -16.37 12.69 -0.99
N ILE A 170 -16.43 12.61 -2.32
CA ILE A 170 -17.46 11.81 -3.02
C ILE A 170 -17.40 10.35 -2.56
N ALA A 171 -16.22 9.76 -2.45
CA ALA A 171 -16.07 8.38 -1.95
C ALA A 171 -16.55 8.22 -0.49
N LYS A 172 -16.19 9.16 0.40
CA LYS A 172 -16.66 9.18 1.80
C LYS A 172 -18.19 9.16 1.87
N ARG A 173 -18.83 10.09 1.18
CA ARG A 173 -20.31 10.20 1.17
C ARG A 173 -20.97 8.98 0.57
N TRP A 174 -20.37 8.39 -0.46
CA TRP A 174 -20.90 7.18 -1.07
C TRP A 174 -20.85 5.98 -0.12
N ILE A 175 -19.78 5.83 0.66
CA ILE A 175 -19.69 4.83 1.72
C ILE A 175 -20.72 5.11 2.84
N GLU A 176 -20.84 6.35 3.28
CA GLU A 176 -21.81 6.77 4.31
C GLU A 176 -23.28 6.49 3.90
N SER A 177 -23.55 6.52 2.61
CA SER A 177 -24.86 6.15 2.05
C SER A 177 -25.05 4.64 1.86
N ASP A 178 -24.13 3.81 2.35
CA ASP A 178 -24.09 2.36 2.13
C ASP A 178 -24.12 1.99 0.62
N PHE A 179 -23.33 2.74 -0.15
CA PHE A 179 -23.20 2.56 -1.61
C PHE A 179 -24.56 2.67 -2.37
N ALA A 180 -25.44 3.57 -1.92
CA ALA A 180 -26.81 3.71 -2.46
C ALA A 180 -26.87 3.92 -3.98
N GLU A 181 -25.84 4.56 -4.55
CA GLU A 181 -25.77 4.79 -5.99
C GLU A 181 -24.87 3.74 -6.68
N PRO A 182 -25.20 3.32 -7.91
CA PRO A 182 -24.30 2.47 -8.68
C PRO A 182 -22.99 3.19 -9.03
N VAL A 183 -21.90 2.44 -9.15
CA VAL A 183 -20.56 3.00 -9.38
C VAL A 183 -20.50 3.86 -10.65
N GLU A 184 -21.24 3.51 -11.69
CA GLU A 184 -21.30 4.24 -12.95
C GLU A 184 -21.81 5.67 -12.74
N LYS A 185 -22.84 5.84 -11.88
CA LYS A 185 -23.39 7.14 -11.54
C LYS A 185 -22.41 7.98 -10.71
N VAL A 186 -21.73 7.36 -9.75
CA VAL A 186 -20.68 8.02 -8.96
C VAL A 186 -19.54 8.49 -9.86
N VAL A 187 -19.13 7.67 -10.81
CA VAL A 187 -18.12 8.02 -11.81
C VAL A 187 -18.56 9.18 -12.68
N ASP A 188 -19.81 9.18 -13.15
CA ASP A 188 -20.35 10.27 -13.99
C ASP A 188 -20.44 11.60 -13.21
N ILE A 189 -20.70 11.56 -11.90
CA ILE A 189 -20.62 12.74 -10.99
C ILE A 189 -19.18 13.21 -10.82
N ALA A 190 -18.23 12.28 -10.66
CA ALA A 190 -16.83 12.59 -10.38
C ALA A 190 -16.05 13.05 -11.65
N LEU A 191 -16.43 12.57 -12.82
CA LEU A 191 -15.70 12.78 -14.07
C LEU A 191 -15.49 14.27 -14.44
N PRO A 192 -16.46 15.19 -14.24
CA PRO A 192 -16.24 16.62 -14.52
C PRO A 192 -15.07 17.24 -13.74
N PHE A 193 -14.79 16.77 -12.52
CA PHE A 193 -13.68 17.28 -11.71
C PHE A 193 -12.33 17.05 -12.39
N THR A 194 -12.15 15.95 -13.11
CA THR A 194 -10.89 15.64 -13.80
C THR A 194 -10.61 16.55 -15.00
N LYS A 195 -11.60 17.29 -15.48
CA LYS A 195 -11.50 18.17 -16.64
C LYS A 195 -11.18 19.62 -16.26
N LEU A 196 -11.18 19.93 -14.96
CA LEU A 196 -10.82 21.27 -14.47
C LEU A 196 -9.36 21.59 -14.84
N LYS A 197 -9.14 22.81 -15.29
CA LYS A 197 -7.84 23.33 -15.70
C LYS A 197 -7.45 24.50 -14.79
N SER A 198 -6.15 24.64 -14.57
CA SER A 198 -5.58 25.83 -13.91
C SER A 198 -5.61 27.00 -14.87
#